data_4f6c5f4952d3afaa7e6aa7bdd2e0fb9b
#
_entry.id   4f6c5f4952d3afaa7e6aa7bdd2e0fb9b
#
_cell.length_a   1.000
_cell.length_b   1.000
_cell.length_c   1.000
_cell.angle_alpha   90.00
_cell.angle_beta   90.00
_cell.angle_gamma   90.00
#
_symmetry.space_group_name_H-M   'P 1'
#
loop_
_entity.id
_entity.type
_entity.pdbx_description
1 polymer ?
#
loop_
_entity_poly.entity_id
_entity_poly.type
_entity_poly.pdbx_seq_one_letter_code
_entity_poly.pdbx_strand_id
1 'polypeptide(L)' 'MNENIDRTGYIAAITTLLEKTDLRKLRLIWIYVERMTRTN' A
#
# COMPACT_ATOMS: atom_id res chain seq x y z
N MET A 1 21.05 2.79 6.76
CA MET A 1 20.01 2.02 6.07
C MET A 1 19.41 2.82 4.94
N ASN A 2 19.22 2.21 3.81
CA ASN A 2 18.68 2.92 2.64
C ASN A 2 17.16 2.80 2.59
N GLU A 3 16.48 3.86 2.96
CA GLU A 3 15.01 3.89 3.00
C GLU A 3 14.39 3.60 1.63
N ASN A 4 15.05 4.05 0.55
CA ASN A 4 14.49 3.86 -0.80
C ASN A 4 14.43 2.40 -1.19
N ILE A 5 15.42 1.61 -0.82
CA ILE A 5 15.43 0.18 -1.11
C ILE A 5 14.30 -0.52 -0.35
N ASP A 6 14.19 -0.21 0.94
CA ASP A 6 13.14 -0.80 1.78
C ASP A 6 11.76 -0.38 1.29
N ARG A 7 11.61 0.88 0.97
CA ARG A 7 10.35 1.42 0.47
C ARG A 7 9.93 0.72 -0.83
N THR A 8 10.85 0.55 -1.75
CA THR A 8 10.57 -0.10 -3.03
C THR A 8 10.12 -1.54 -2.82
N GLY A 9 10.76 -2.26 -1.91
CA GLY A 9 10.38 -3.62 -1.58
C GLY A 9 8.98 -3.73 -1.02
N TYR A 10 8.64 -2.84 -0.10
CA TYR A 10 7.31 -2.82 0.49
C TYR A 10 6.24 -2.48 -0.55
N ILE A 11 6.50 -1.50 -1.40
CA ILE A 11 5.54 -1.13 -2.44
C ILE A 11 5.29 -2.30 -3.38
N ALA A 12 6.34 -2.99 -3.79
CA ALA A 12 6.21 -4.15 -4.67
C ALA A 12 5.39 -5.26 -4.02
N ALA A 13 5.66 -5.54 -2.75
CA ALA A 13 4.93 -6.57 -2.00
C ALA A 13 3.46 -6.20 -1.85
N ILE A 14 3.18 -4.95 -1.50
CA ILE A 14 1.81 -4.47 -1.34
C ILE A 14 1.07 -4.54 -2.67
N THR A 15 1.71 -4.12 -3.76
CA THR A 15 1.11 -4.16 -5.08
C THR A 15 0.71 -5.58 -5.46
N THR A 16 1.59 -6.55 -5.19
CA THR A 16 1.30 -7.96 -5.47
C THR A 16 0.07 -8.42 -4.70
N LEU A 17 -0.03 -8.04 -3.43
CA LEU A 17 -1.18 -8.41 -2.61
C LEU A 17 -2.45 -7.74 -3.10
N LEU A 18 -2.36 -6.48 -3.54
CA LEU A 18 -3.51 -5.74 -4.05
C LEU A 18 -4.07 -6.36 -5.31
N GLU A 19 -3.21 -6.90 -6.17
CA GLU A 19 -3.65 -7.54 -7.39
C GLU A 19 -4.49 -8.80 -7.14
N LYS A 20 -4.31 -9.40 -5.97
CA LYS A 20 -5.07 -10.59 -5.58
C LYS A 20 -6.33 -10.25 -4.80
N THR A 21 -6.57 -8.99 -4.54
CA THR A 21 -7.65 -8.52 -3.69
C THR A 21 -8.85 -8.07 -4.54
N ASP A 22 -10.06 -8.39 -4.10
CA ASP A 22 -11.25 -7.98 -4.85
C ASP A 22 -11.51 -6.48 -4.69
N LEU A 23 -12.40 -5.96 -5.54
CA LEU A 23 -12.67 -4.54 -5.60
C LEU A 23 -13.16 -3.96 -4.27
N ARG A 24 -14.01 -4.71 -3.58
CA ARG A 24 -14.56 -4.26 -2.30
C ARG A 24 -13.46 -4.00 -1.27
N LYS A 25 -12.53 -4.93 -1.16
CA LYS A 25 -11.42 -4.81 -0.23
C LYS A 25 -10.41 -3.77 -0.68
N LEU A 26 -10.19 -3.67 -1.99
CA LEU A 26 -9.31 -2.64 -2.53
C LEU A 26 -9.78 -1.25 -2.14
N ARG A 27 -11.08 -1.04 -2.17
CA ARG A 27 -11.66 0.25 -1.81
C ARG A 27 -11.36 0.59 -0.35
N LEU A 28 -11.49 -0.39 0.53
CA LEU A 28 -11.20 -0.18 1.95
C LEU A 28 -9.72 0.12 2.16
N ILE A 29 -8.86 -0.63 1.46
CA ILE A 29 -7.42 -0.43 1.56
C ILE A 29 -7.06 0.99 1.10
N TRP A 30 -7.65 1.44 0.00
CA TRP A 30 -7.41 2.78 -0.50
C TRP A 30 -7.78 3.84 0.54
N ILE A 31 -8.91 3.68 1.19
CA ILE A 31 -9.35 4.62 2.22
C ILE A 31 -8.34 4.67 3.37
N TYR A 32 -7.86 3.52 3.81
CA TYR A 32 -6.88 3.46 4.89
C TYR A 32 -5.57 4.14 4.50
N VAL A 33 -5.08 3.84 3.32
CA VAL A 33 -3.82 4.43 2.84
C VAL A 33 -3.97 5.93 2.70
N GLU A 34 -5.09 6.38 2.18
CA GLU A 34 -5.33 7.81 2.02
C GLU A 34 -5.31 8.52 3.37
N ARG A 35 -5.95 7.94 4.37
CA ARG A 35 -5.98 8.53 5.71
C ARG A 35 -4.59 8.57 6.33
N MET A 36 -3.84 7.50 6.16
CA MET A 36 -2.47 7.45 6.70
C MET A 36 -1.59 8.54 6.10
N THR A 37 -1.74 8.77 4.80
CA THR A 37 -0.93 9.79 4.15
C THR A 37 -1.35 11.21 4.51
N ARG A 38 -2.62 11.40 4.86
CA ARG A 38 -3.10 12.71 5.26
C ARG A 38 -2.61 13.12 6.64
N THR A 39 -2.45 12.16 7.52
CA THR A 39 -2.06 12.44 8.90
C THR A 39 -0.58 12.72 9.05
N ASN A 40 0.19 12.50 8.03
CA ASN A 40 1.59 12.87 8.04
C ASN A 40 1.74 14.37 7.84
#